data_d1dbfffe58561cd0cd20e79d7dbf9a2e
#
_entry.id   d1dbfffe58561cd0cd20e79d7dbf9a2e
#
_cell.length_a   1.000
_cell.length_b   1.000
_cell.length_c   1.000
_cell.angle_alpha   90.00
_cell.angle_beta   90.00
_cell.angle_gamma   90.00
#
_symmetry.space_group_name_H-M   'P 1'
#
loop_
_entity.id
_entity.type
_entity.pdbx_description
1 polymer ?
#
loop_
_entity_poly.entity_id
_entity_poly.type
_entity_poly.pdbx_seq_one_letter_code
_entity_poly.pdbx_strand_id
1 'polypeptide(L)'
;MSVLEGKKIIVIITGGIAAYKTASLVRLFVKRGCEVQIIMTPEAHNFITPLTLSTLSKNPVYTQFFDGKTGQWNNHVDLALSADYIVVAPATSNTLSKMASAKADNLALATYLSAKNVVFFAPAMDLDMYKNPFNKENIEKLQQKGDILIPPNKGELASGLEGEGRMAEPEEILNFIENFARKNLIFYKKKILITAGPTYEPIDPVRFIGNHSSGKMGFEIAKASEKLGADVTLISGPCSQKLSHYSSIERINVMSSEEMYQAVIDYYHNNIDIVIMAAAVSDYRPETISKIKIKKNEESFSLPLIKNKDILLELGASKRNQFLVGFALETNNEEENALKKLQQKNLNMIVLNSLQDKGAGFSYDTNKITILDNKGNIEYFDLQTKEKVAENILKSIHEKIKT
;
A
#
# COMPACT_ATOMS: atom_id res chain seq x y z
N MET A 1 -2.44 8.46 -1.65
CA MET A 1 -2.25 8.45 -0.18
C MET A 1 -0.79 8.27 0.16
N SER A 2 -0.31 8.76 1.33
CA SER A 2 1.08 8.52 1.75
C SER A 2 1.24 7.09 2.26
N VAL A 3 2.37 6.44 1.93
CA VAL A 3 2.74 5.12 2.49
C VAL A 3 2.92 5.16 4.01
N LEU A 4 3.06 6.35 4.58
CA LEU A 4 3.19 6.59 6.02
C LEU A 4 1.87 6.94 6.71
N GLU A 5 0.75 7.02 6.02
CA GLU A 5 -0.55 7.36 6.60
C GLU A 5 -0.95 6.34 7.66
N GLY A 6 -1.33 6.84 8.85
CA GLY A 6 -1.66 6.01 10.02
C GLY A 6 -0.46 5.39 10.74
N LYS A 7 0.78 5.60 10.26
CA LYS A 7 1.99 5.13 10.93
C LYS A 7 2.32 5.97 12.16
N LYS A 8 2.77 5.33 13.22
CA LYS A 8 3.28 5.98 14.43
C LYS A 8 4.79 6.14 14.36
N ILE A 9 5.25 7.40 14.40
CA ILE A 9 6.66 7.76 14.28
C ILE A 9 7.12 8.40 15.58
N ILE A 10 8.15 7.84 16.21
CA ILE A 10 8.86 8.53 17.29
C ILE A 10 10.01 9.34 16.71
N VAL A 11 10.02 10.65 16.98
CA VAL A 11 11.15 11.53 16.64
C VAL A 11 11.96 11.77 17.91
N ILE A 12 13.18 11.26 17.94
CA ILE A 12 14.16 11.52 19.00
C ILE A 12 15.00 12.71 18.59
N ILE A 13 14.96 13.79 19.39
CA ILE A 13 15.65 15.04 19.11
C ILE A 13 16.80 15.21 20.09
N THR A 14 18.01 15.39 19.56
CA THR A 14 19.22 15.54 20.37
C THR A 14 19.82 16.94 20.30
N GLY A 15 20.68 17.29 21.28
CA GLY A 15 21.21 18.65 21.48
C GLY A 15 22.25 19.03 20.42
N GLY A 16 21.82 19.77 19.43
CA GLY A 16 22.63 20.38 18.39
C GLY A 16 21.84 21.43 17.61
N ILE A 17 22.54 22.35 16.95
CA ILE A 17 21.88 23.46 16.23
C ILE A 17 20.83 22.97 15.23
N ALA A 18 21.06 21.83 14.54
CA ALA A 18 20.15 21.25 13.56
C ALA A 18 18.77 20.85 14.16
N ALA A 19 18.62 20.85 15.50
CA ALA A 19 17.35 20.56 16.16
C ALA A 19 16.23 21.54 15.74
N TYR A 20 16.54 22.79 15.33
CA TYR A 20 15.52 23.72 14.84
C TYR A 20 14.77 23.20 13.61
N LYS A 21 15.43 22.40 12.76
CA LYS A 21 14.82 21.81 11.55
C LYS A 21 13.73 20.81 11.88
N THR A 22 13.74 20.23 13.09
CA THR A 22 12.78 19.19 13.47
C THR A 22 11.35 19.68 13.57
N ALA A 23 11.14 20.98 13.81
CA ALA A 23 9.82 21.58 13.74
C ALA A 23 9.16 21.37 12.35
N SER A 24 9.92 21.60 11.27
CA SER A 24 9.47 21.33 9.90
C SER A 24 9.27 19.82 9.65
N LEU A 25 10.19 18.98 10.11
CA LEU A 25 10.11 17.53 9.97
C LEU A 25 8.85 16.97 10.64
N VAL A 26 8.57 17.34 11.89
CA VAL A 26 7.35 16.95 12.61
C VAL A 26 6.10 17.37 11.85
N ARG A 27 6.07 18.62 11.36
CA ARG A 27 4.93 19.12 10.56
C ARG A 27 4.75 18.35 9.26
N LEU A 28 5.83 17.93 8.60
CA LEU A 28 5.78 17.10 7.38
C LEU A 28 5.18 15.73 7.68
N PHE A 29 5.60 15.04 8.74
CA PHE A 29 5.01 13.74 9.13
C PHE A 29 3.53 13.87 9.46
N VAL A 30 3.14 14.89 10.23
CA VAL A 30 1.72 15.14 10.54
C VAL A 30 0.89 15.38 9.27
N LYS A 31 1.43 16.15 8.30
CA LYS A 31 0.76 16.36 7.00
C LYS A 31 0.63 15.07 6.17
N ARG A 32 1.49 14.08 6.36
CA ARG A 32 1.41 12.75 5.74
C ARG A 32 0.43 11.80 6.46
N GLY A 33 -0.23 12.27 7.51
CA GLY A 33 -1.18 11.47 8.28
C GLY A 33 -0.53 10.56 9.32
N CYS A 34 0.74 10.82 9.69
CA CYS A 34 1.42 10.08 10.75
C CYS A 34 0.95 10.55 12.15
N GLU A 35 0.92 9.61 13.11
CA GLU A 35 0.93 9.92 14.52
C GLU A 35 2.37 10.17 14.95
N VAL A 36 2.69 11.39 15.41
CA VAL A 36 4.07 11.76 15.77
C VAL A 36 4.20 11.91 17.27
N GLN A 37 5.06 11.08 17.88
CA GLN A 37 5.48 11.19 19.27
C GLN A 37 6.91 11.74 19.35
N ILE A 38 7.19 12.64 20.29
CA ILE A 38 8.50 13.28 20.39
C ILE A 38 9.15 12.95 21.73
N ILE A 39 10.44 12.61 21.66
CA ILE A 39 11.31 12.43 22.83
C ILE A 39 12.52 13.36 22.64
N MET A 40 12.84 14.17 23.64
CA MET A 40 13.98 15.08 23.60
C MET A 40 15.05 14.68 24.61
N THR A 41 16.31 14.76 24.21
CA THR A 41 17.39 14.74 25.22
C THR A 41 17.41 16.06 25.99
N PRO A 42 17.96 16.08 27.23
CA PRO A 42 18.03 17.33 28.04
C PRO A 42 18.65 18.49 27.27
N GLU A 43 19.73 18.26 26.54
CA GLU A 43 20.46 19.28 25.79
C GLU A 43 19.69 19.83 24.58
N ALA A 44 18.73 19.10 24.06
CA ALA A 44 17.92 19.54 22.91
C ALA A 44 17.05 20.76 23.27
N HIS A 45 16.70 20.94 24.53
CA HIS A 45 15.90 22.07 25.02
C HIS A 45 16.57 23.43 24.78
N ASN A 46 17.91 23.46 24.65
CA ASN A 46 18.66 24.69 24.38
C ASN A 46 18.49 25.18 22.94
N PHE A 47 18.01 24.32 22.02
CA PHE A 47 17.92 24.62 20.59
C PHE A 47 16.47 24.70 20.08
N ILE A 48 15.55 24.02 20.73
CA ILE A 48 14.13 24.05 20.40
C ILE A 48 13.30 23.73 21.66
N THR A 49 12.14 24.36 21.81
CA THR A 49 11.31 24.17 23.01
C THR A 49 10.37 22.99 22.88
N PRO A 50 10.07 22.26 23.97
CA PRO A 50 9.01 21.25 23.99
C PRO A 50 7.65 21.82 23.59
N LEU A 51 7.36 23.07 23.94
CA LEU A 51 6.10 23.76 23.59
C LEU A 51 5.92 23.87 22.09
N THR A 52 6.96 24.27 21.35
CA THR A 52 6.89 24.31 19.87
C THR A 52 6.55 22.95 19.30
N LEU A 53 7.22 21.92 19.77
CA LEU A 53 7.09 20.56 19.23
C LEU A 53 5.76 19.89 19.61
N SER A 54 5.28 20.09 20.86
CA SER A 54 3.97 19.57 21.28
C SER A 54 2.81 20.23 20.52
N THR A 55 2.92 21.52 20.22
CA THR A 55 1.93 22.23 19.40
C THR A 55 1.86 21.69 17.99
N LEU A 56 3.00 21.33 17.38
CA LEU A 56 3.08 20.83 16.01
C LEU A 56 2.63 19.37 15.89
N SER A 57 3.05 18.50 16.84
CA SER A 57 2.71 17.09 16.87
C SER A 57 1.31 16.82 17.42
N LYS A 58 0.73 17.75 18.18
CA LYS A 58 -0.50 17.60 18.99
C LYS A 58 -0.40 16.51 20.06
N ASN A 59 0.82 16.13 20.42
CA ASN A 59 1.11 15.13 21.44
C ASN A 59 2.07 15.71 22.48
N PRO A 60 2.06 15.20 23.74
CA PRO A 60 3.05 15.56 24.74
C PRO A 60 4.48 15.27 24.27
N VAL A 61 5.43 16.09 24.67
CA VAL A 61 6.86 15.86 24.44
C VAL A 61 7.47 15.24 25.67
N TYR A 62 8.09 14.09 25.56
CA TYR A 62 8.75 13.41 26.67
C TYR A 62 10.23 13.80 26.74
N THR A 63 10.70 14.12 27.96
CA THR A 63 12.07 14.58 28.17
C THR A 63 12.77 13.81 29.29
N GLN A 64 12.00 13.20 30.19
CA GLN A 64 12.47 12.48 31.36
C GLN A 64 11.70 11.17 31.55
N PHE A 65 12.23 10.23 32.32
CA PHE A 65 11.59 8.95 32.65
C PHE A 65 10.27 9.12 33.42
N PHE A 66 10.07 10.23 34.11
CA PHE A 66 8.84 10.50 34.84
C PHE A 66 8.56 12.00 34.86
N ASP A 67 7.30 12.36 35.01
CA ASP A 67 6.87 13.72 35.24
C ASP A 67 7.16 14.09 36.71
N GLY A 68 8.03 15.05 36.94
CA GLY A 68 8.44 15.46 38.30
C GLY A 68 7.32 16.08 39.14
N LYS A 69 6.18 16.50 38.54
CA LYS A 69 5.03 17.09 39.24
C LYS A 69 4.00 16.03 39.61
N THR A 70 3.71 15.11 38.69
CA THR A 70 2.64 14.09 38.83
C THR A 70 3.18 12.74 39.27
N GLY A 71 4.49 12.49 39.12
CA GLY A 71 5.10 11.17 39.32
C GLY A 71 4.75 10.15 38.20
N GLN A 72 4.05 10.59 37.17
CA GLN A 72 3.68 9.71 36.06
C GLN A 72 4.92 9.21 35.34
N TRP A 73 5.06 7.90 35.23
CA TRP A 73 6.16 7.25 34.54
C TRP A 73 5.97 7.22 33.04
N ASN A 74 6.99 7.63 32.29
CA ASN A 74 7.08 7.54 30.84
C ASN A 74 7.76 6.21 30.48
N ASN A 75 6.98 5.17 30.22
CA ASN A 75 7.49 3.84 29.95
C ASN A 75 8.20 3.79 28.59
N HIS A 76 9.53 3.74 28.62
CA HIS A 76 10.37 3.70 27.43
C HIS A 76 10.14 2.43 26.57
N VAL A 77 9.74 1.30 27.19
CA VAL A 77 9.43 0.05 26.47
C VAL A 77 8.13 0.20 25.69
N ASP A 78 7.07 0.70 26.33
CA ASP A 78 5.78 0.92 25.65
C ASP A 78 5.90 1.95 24.53
N LEU A 79 6.66 3.02 24.76
CA LEU A 79 6.97 4.01 23.73
C LEU A 79 7.64 3.32 22.53
N ALA A 80 8.73 2.58 22.75
CA ALA A 80 9.46 1.92 21.68
C ALA A 80 8.61 0.91 20.90
N LEU A 81 7.84 0.06 21.62
CA LEU A 81 7.01 -0.97 20.99
C LEU A 81 5.79 -0.41 20.24
N SER A 82 5.32 0.77 20.63
CA SER A 82 4.17 1.42 19.97
C SER A 82 4.50 2.05 18.62
N ALA A 83 5.78 2.29 18.31
CA ALA A 83 6.19 2.96 17.09
C ALA A 83 6.29 1.99 15.90
N ASP A 84 5.92 2.43 14.69
CA ASP A 84 6.29 1.77 13.45
C ASP A 84 7.74 2.10 13.07
N TYR A 85 8.15 3.35 13.28
CA TYR A 85 9.50 3.86 13.01
C TYR A 85 9.99 4.76 14.11
N ILE A 86 11.31 4.73 14.37
CA ILE A 86 12.00 5.69 15.23
C ILE A 86 12.98 6.48 14.37
N VAL A 87 12.98 7.81 14.51
CA VAL A 87 13.84 8.72 13.75
C VAL A 87 14.64 9.56 14.72
N VAL A 88 15.96 9.33 14.78
CA VAL A 88 16.89 10.13 15.58
C VAL A 88 17.40 11.27 14.69
N ALA A 89 16.84 12.46 14.88
CA ALA A 89 17.17 13.64 14.08
C ALA A 89 17.07 14.93 14.94
N PRO A 90 18.16 15.71 15.06
CA PRO A 90 19.52 15.35 14.65
C PRO A 90 20.10 14.22 15.50
N ALA A 91 21.01 13.41 14.92
CA ALA A 91 21.84 12.46 15.65
C ALA A 91 23.23 13.05 15.85
N THR A 92 23.50 13.61 17.03
CA THR A 92 24.80 14.19 17.35
C THR A 92 25.84 13.12 17.61
N SER A 93 27.14 13.46 17.46
CA SER A 93 28.27 12.56 17.76
C SER A 93 28.17 11.93 19.16
N ASN A 94 27.80 12.71 20.20
CA ASN A 94 27.58 12.21 21.54
C ASN A 94 26.50 11.14 21.60
N THR A 95 25.36 11.38 20.91
CA THR A 95 24.24 10.45 20.90
C THR A 95 24.59 9.19 20.10
N LEU A 96 25.25 9.31 18.95
CA LEU A 96 25.72 8.19 18.15
C LEU A 96 26.67 7.29 18.94
N SER A 97 27.63 7.88 19.66
CA SER A 97 28.55 7.14 20.53
C SER A 97 27.81 6.37 21.64
N LYS A 98 26.81 6.99 22.27
CA LYS A 98 26.00 6.35 23.30
C LYS A 98 25.13 5.24 22.74
N MET A 99 24.50 5.44 21.57
CA MET A 99 23.75 4.42 20.86
C MET A 99 24.64 3.21 20.52
N ALA A 100 25.82 3.44 19.95
CA ALA A 100 26.76 2.39 19.53
C ALA A 100 27.40 1.63 20.72
N SER A 101 27.43 2.23 21.93
CA SER A 101 27.94 1.60 23.15
C SER A 101 26.85 1.14 24.13
N ALA A 102 25.57 1.13 23.70
CA ALA A 102 24.41 0.70 24.48
C ALA A 102 24.25 1.42 25.84
N LYS A 103 24.53 2.74 25.90
CA LYS A 103 24.29 3.55 27.10
C LYS A 103 22.84 4.02 27.16
N ALA A 104 22.20 3.93 28.31
CA ALA A 104 20.80 4.29 28.55
C ALA A 104 20.69 5.33 29.67
N ASP A 105 21.41 6.44 29.56
CA ASP A 105 21.48 7.49 30.60
C ASP A 105 20.34 8.51 30.53
N ASN A 106 19.44 8.41 29.59
CA ASN A 106 18.25 9.23 29.44
C ASN A 106 17.10 8.46 28.73
N LEU A 107 15.89 9.03 28.78
CA LEU A 107 14.70 8.42 28.21
C LEU A 107 14.85 8.11 26.70
N ALA A 108 15.47 9.03 25.95
CA ALA A 108 15.66 8.88 24.52
C ALA A 108 16.49 7.62 24.17
N LEU A 109 17.61 7.44 24.86
CA LEU A 109 18.49 6.28 24.68
C LEU A 109 17.87 4.97 25.22
N ALA A 110 17.15 5.02 26.34
CA ALA A 110 16.42 3.86 26.83
C ALA A 110 15.33 3.41 25.84
N THR A 111 14.58 4.35 25.25
CA THR A 111 13.59 4.06 24.21
C THR A 111 14.26 3.48 22.97
N TYR A 112 15.39 4.05 22.51
CA TYR A 112 16.17 3.53 21.39
C TYR A 112 16.62 2.08 21.63
N LEU A 113 17.17 1.78 22.80
CA LEU A 113 17.66 0.43 23.15
C LEU A 113 16.53 -0.59 23.30
N SER A 114 15.31 -0.14 23.58
CA SER A 114 14.12 -0.99 23.67
C SER A 114 13.42 -1.20 22.31
N ALA A 115 13.89 -0.53 21.25
CA ALA A 115 13.27 -0.61 19.93
C ALA A 115 13.47 -1.97 19.28
N LYS A 116 12.38 -2.55 18.78
CA LYS A 116 12.38 -3.74 17.92
C LYS A 116 12.11 -3.38 16.46
N ASN A 117 11.64 -2.17 16.23
CA ASN A 117 11.28 -1.65 14.93
C ASN A 117 12.46 -0.92 14.28
N VAL A 118 12.29 -0.54 13.01
CA VAL A 118 13.32 0.15 12.25
C VAL A 118 13.65 1.51 12.86
N VAL A 119 14.93 1.75 13.09
CA VAL A 119 15.46 3.02 13.56
C VAL A 119 16.22 3.71 12.43
N PHE A 120 15.86 4.94 12.13
CA PHE A 120 16.61 5.83 11.23
C PHE A 120 17.39 6.82 12.06
N PHE A 121 18.59 7.19 11.64
CA PHE A 121 19.37 8.24 12.27
C PHE A 121 19.98 9.18 11.23
N ALA A 122 19.83 10.49 11.48
CA ALA A 122 20.32 11.59 10.64
C ALA A 122 21.45 12.33 11.34
N PRO A 123 22.72 12.02 11.04
CA PRO A 123 23.87 12.66 11.67
C PRO A 123 23.88 14.18 11.48
N ALA A 124 24.30 14.89 12.53
CA ALA A 124 24.52 16.34 12.51
C ALA A 124 25.72 16.69 13.36
N MET A 125 26.83 17.05 12.73
CA MET A 125 28.08 17.44 13.40
C MET A 125 29.00 18.19 12.45
N ASP A 126 30.06 18.76 12.97
CA ASP A 126 31.07 19.42 12.15
C ASP A 126 31.83 18.44 11.25
N LEU A 127 32.43 18.95 10.17
CA LEU A 127 33.14 18.19 9.15
C LEU A 127 34.20 17.26 9.73
N ASP A 128 35.07 17.79 10.61
CA ASP A 128 36.18 17.03 11.19
C ASP A 128 35.66 15.98 12.19
N MET A 129 34.58 16.28 12.89
CA MET A 129 33.90 15.30 13.73
C MET A 129 33.28 14.17 12.88
N TYR A 130 32.66 14.50 11.75
CA TYR A 130 32.08 13.48 10.86
C TYR A 130 33.14 12.57 10.22
N LYS A 131 34.31 13.13 9.89
CA LYS A 131 35.45 12.40 9.35
C LYS A 131 36.24 11.61 10.41
N ASN A 132 36.04 11.92 11.70
CA ASN A 132 36.75 11.28 12.79
C ASN A 132 36.53 9.75 12.76
N PRO A 133 37.61 8.92 12.87
CA PRO A 133 37.49 7.46 12.81
C PRO A 133 36.51 6.88 13.82
N PHE A 134 36.45 7.39 15.04
CA PHE A 134 35.52 6.91 16.08
C PHE A 134 34.05 7.16 15.71
N ASN A 135 33.75 8.29 15.08
CA ASN A 135 32.38 8.56 14.62
C ASN A 135 32.01 7.68 13.44
N LYS A 136 32.93 7.42 12.52
CA LYS A 136 32.71 6.45 11.42
C LYS A 136 32.46 5.05 11.96
N GLU A 137 33.27 4.58 12.89
CA GLU A 137 33.11 3.29 13.56
C GLU A 137 31.74 3.18 14.26
N ASN A 138 31.31 4.23 14.98
CA ASN A 138 30.00 4.26 15.62
C ASN A 138 28.86 4.15 14.60
N ILE A 139 28.93 4.88 13.48
CA ILE A 139 27.95 4.82 12.40
C ILE A 139 27.92 3.40 11.79
N GLU A 140 29.07 2.81 11.51
CA GLU A 140 29.19 1.45 10.98
C GLU A 140 28.57 0.40 11.94
N LYS A 141 28.87 0.50 13.23
CA LYS A 141 28.27 -0.38 14.26
C LYS A 141 26.76 -0.30 14.29
N LEU A 142 26.19 0.91 14.18
CA LEU A 142 24.75 1.12 14.15
C LEU A 142 24.13 0.50 12.89
N GLN A 143 24.77 0.67 11.73
CA GLN A 143 24.32 0.06 10.48
C GLN A 143 24.41 -1.47 10.52
N GLN A 144 25.49 -2.04 11.11
CA GLN A 144 25.63 -3.49 11.29
C GLN A 144 24.57 -4.07 12.23
N LYS A 145 24.10 -3.30 13.23
CA LYS A 145 22.96 -3.66 14.07
C LYS A 145 21.64 -3.69 13.29
N GLY A 146 21.56 -3.00 12.15
CA GLY A 146 20.34 -2.86 11.33
C GLY A 146 19.70 -1.47 11.40
N ASP A 147 20.30 -0.50 12.09
CA ASP A 147 19.84 0.88 12.06
C ASP A 147 20.18 1.52 10.71
N ILE A 148 19.34 2.43 10.24
CA ILE A 148 19.43 2.98 8.89
C ILE A 148 19.96 4.40 8.92
N LEU A 149 21.13 4.60 8.33
CA LEU A 149 21.74 5.91 8.14
C LEU A 149 20.95 6.71 7.10
N ILE A 150 20.49 7.89 7.47
CA ILE A 150 20.09 8.95 6.52
C ILE A 150 21.34 9.79 6.27
N PRO A 151 21.90 9.77 5.06
CA PRO A 151 23.17 10.44 4.77
C PRO A 151 23.08 11.93 5.07
N PRO A 152 24.12 12.53 5.69
CA PRO A 152 24.19 13.97 5.86
C PRO A 152 24.43 14.66 4.51
N ASN A 153 24.02 15.91 4.41
CA ASN A 153 24.27 16.75 3.25
C ASN A 153 25.66 17.38 3.29
N LYS A 154 26.13 17.77 2.10
CA LYS A 154 27.28 18.67 1.93
C LYS A 154 26.80 20.10 1.94
N GLY A 155 27.60 21.00 2.51
CA GLY A 155 27.34 22.44 2.52
C GLY A 155 28.05 23.16 3.66
N GLU A 156 27.73 24.44 3.82
CA GLU A 156 28.24 25.25 4.91
C GLU A 156 27.73 24.75 6.27
N LEU A 157 28.62 24.60 7.21
CA LEU A 157 28.38 24.15 8.58
C LEU A 157 28.35 25.37 9.53
N ALA A 158 27.84 25.18 10.75
CA ALA A 158 27.78 26.26 11.75
C ALA A 158 29.17 26.84 12.12
N SER A 159 30.23 26.09 11.90
CA SER A 159 31.62 26.51 12.07
C SER A 159 32.14 27.40 10.92
N GLY A 160 31.39 27.54 9.82
CA GLY A 160 31.84 28.21 8.60
C GLY A 160 32.67 27.31 7.68
N LEU A 161 32.93 26.04 8.06
CA LEU A 161 33.53 25.04 7.15
C LEU A 161 32.52 24.53 6.16
N GLU A 162 32.99 24.14 4.96
CA GLU A 162 32.15 23.53 3.92
C GLU A 162 32.48 22.04 3.79
N GLY A 163 31.46 21.17 3.90
CA GLY A 163 31.66 19.74 3.78
C GLY A 163 30.50 18.88 4.24
N GLU A 164 30.75 17.59 4.41
CA GLU A 164 29.78 16.62 4.90
C GLU A 164 29.63 16.72 6.43
N GLY A 165 28.40 16.60 6.94
CA GLY A 165 28.10 16.64 8.38
C GLY A 165 26.81 17.39 8.68
N ARG A 166 26.27 18.14 7.72
CA ARG A 166 25.00 18.84 7.84
C ARG A 166 23.84 17.85 7.80
N MET A 167 22.96 17.88 8.81
CA MET A 167 21.76 17.05 8.80
C MET A 167 20.97 17.25 7.51
N ALA A 168 20.55 16.18 6.89
CA ALA A 168 19.64 16.20 5.73
C ALA A 168 18.44 17.12 5.98
N GLU A 169 17.91 17.73 4.93
CA GLU A 169 16.75 18.60 5.07
C GLU A 169 15.49 17.79 5.44
N PRO A 170 14.52 18.40 6.14
CA PRO A 170 13.32 17.69 6.58
C PRO A 170 12.58 16.96 5.46
N GLU A 171 12.52 17.53 4.27
CA GLU A 171 11.90 16.95 3.08
C GLU A 171 12.68 15.72 2.58
N GLU A 172 13.99 15.76 2.65
CA GLU A 172 14.87 14.63 2.25
C GLU A 172 14.74 13.48 3.24
N ILE A 173 14.70 13.75 4.55
CA ILE A 173 14.44 12.75 5.60
C ILE A 173 13.08 12.08 5.36
N LEU A 174 12.03 12.88 5.14
CA LEU A 174 10.69 12.34 4.85
C LEU A 174 10.72 11.44 3.61
N ASN A 175 11.27 11.93 2.49
CA ASN A 175 11.34 11.18 1.23
C ASN A 175 12.16 9.89 1.38
N PHE A 176 13.24 9.92 2.16
CA PHE A 176 14.06 8.73 2.43
C PHE A 176 13.23 7.66 3.16
N ILE A 177 12.50 8.05 4.19
CA ILE A 177 11.66 7.13 4.99
C ILE A 177 10.46 6.63 4.16
N GLU A 178 9.80 7.49 3.37
CA GLU A 178 8.74 7.07 2.45
C GLU A 178 9.24 6.04 1.41
N ASN A 179 10.42 6.27 0.84
CA ASN A 179 11.03 5.35 -0.12
C ASN A 179 11.40 4.01 0.53
N PHE A 180 11.91 4.04 1.77
CA PHE A 180 12.17 2.82 2.53
C PHE A 180 10.87 2.06 2.82
N ALA A 181 9.85 2.75 3.34
CA ALA A 181 8.55 2.15 3.62
C ALA A 181 7.92 1.53 2.35
N ARG A 182 8.00 2.24 1.22
CA ARG A 182 7.49 1.78 -0.08
C ARG A 182 8.19 0.51 -0.56
N LYS A 183 9.53 0.42 -0.43
CA LYS A 183 10.31 -0.76 -0.83
C LYS A 183 9.96 -2.02 -0.04
N ASN A 184 9.43 -1.86 1.18
CA ASN A 184 9.02 -2.96 2.05
C ASN A 184 7.54 -3.35 1.88
N LEU A 185 6.81 -2.73 0.95
CA LEU A 185 5.45 -3.12 0.63
C LEU A 185 5.44 -4.46 -0.14
N ILE A 186 4.43 -5.29 0.16
CA ILE A 186 4.38 -6.68 -0.30
C ILE A 186 4.31 -6.85 -1.83
N PHE A 187 3.79 -5.83 -2.54
CA PHE A 187 3.73 -5.81 -4.00
C PHE A 187 4.59 -4.70 -4.63
N TYR A 188 5.64 -4.26 -3.91
CA TYR A 188 6.57 -3.28 -4.46
C TYR A 188 7.13 -3.73 -5.82
N LYS A 189 6.97 -2.87 -6.83
CA LYS A 189 7.36 -3.13 -8.24
C LYS A 189 6.62 -4.28 -8.92
N LYS A 190 5.58 -4.86 -8.32
CA LYS A 190 4.76 -5.85 -9.01
C LYS A 190 3.75 -5.15 -9.90
N LYS A 191 3.64 -5.60 -11.14
CA LYS A 191 2.65 -5.13 -12.12
C LYS A 191 1.40 -5.98 -12.01
N ILE A 192 0.28 -5.34 -11.68
CA ILE A 192 -1.02 -6.02 -11.50
C ILE A 192 -2.02 -5.48 -12.51
N LEU A 193 -2.54 -6.37 -13.35
CA LEU A 193 -3.63 -6.09 -14.28
C LEU A 193 -4.95 -6.54 -13.65
N ILE A 194 -5.91 -5.64 -13.57
CA ILE A 194 -7.22 -5.91 -12.96
C ILE A 194 -8.31 -5.54 -13.94
N THR A 195 -9.33 -6.40 -14.08
CA THR A 195 -10.56 -6.04 -14.79
C THR A 195 -11.70 -5.78 -13.83
N ALA A 196 -12.57 -4.82 -14.14
CA ALA A 196 -13.70 -4.43 -13.29
C ALA A 196 -14.92 -4.00 -14.10
N GLY A 197 -16.09 -4.01 -13.47
CA GLY A 197 -17.34 -3.57 -14.09
C GLY A 197 -17.96 -4.61 -15.01
N PRO A 198 -19.15 -4.30 -15.56
CA PRO A 198 -19.79 -5.11 -16.59
C PRO A 198 -19.19 -4.80 -17.98
N THR A 199 -19.46 -5.65 -18.95
CA THR A 199 -19.41 -5.26 -20.37
C THR A 199 -20.84 -5.06 -20.90
N TYR A 200 -20.99 -4.14 -21.85
CA TYR A 200 -22.25 -3.84 -22.53
C TYR A 200 -22.13 -4.21 -24.00
N GLU A 201 -22.93 -5.18 -24.40
CA GLU A 201 -22.97 -5.69 -25.77
C GLU A 201 -24.13 -5.00 -26.51
N PRO A 202 -23.86 -4.05 -27.41
CA PRO A 202 -24.91 -3.24 -28.02
C PRO A 202 -25.85 -4.06 -28.91
N ILE A 203 -27.16 -3.84 -28.75
CA ILE A 203 -28.23 -4.35 -29.66
C ILE A 203 -28.49 -3.28 -30.72
N ASP A 204 -28.61 -2.03 -30.30
CA ASP A 204 -28.80 -0.84 -31.13
C ASP A 204 -28.21 0.39 -30.40
N PRO A 205 -28.26 1.62 -30.94
CA PRO A 205 -27.69 2.81 -30.28
C PRO A 205 -28.26 3.12 -28.88
N VAL A 206 -29.31 2.44 -28.43
CA VAL A 206 -30.03 2.74 -27.18
C VAL A 206 -30.00 1.55 -26.21
N ARG A 207 -29.99 0.32 -26.70
CA ARG A 207 -30.14 -0.90 -25.89
C ARG A 207 -28.93 -1.79 -25.97
N PHE A 208 -28.65 -2.50 -24.88
CA PHE A 208 -27.52 -3.43 -24.75
C PHE A 208 -27.91 -4.63 -23.88
N ILE A 209 -27.11 -5.69 -23.99
CA ILE A 209 -27.06 -6.82 -23.05
C ILE A 209 -25.89 -6.57 -22.11
N GLY A 210 -26.05 -6.81 -20.81
CA GLY A 210 -24.98 -6.63 -19.83
C GLY A 210 -25.35 -7.19 -18.46
N ASN A 211 -24.39 -7.25 -17.57
CA ASN A 211 -24.52 -7.75 -16.23
C ASN A 211 -24.79 -6.62 -15.22
N HIS A 212 -25.42 -6.92 -14.08
CA HIS A 212 -25.72 -5.96 -13.01
C HIS A 212 -24.47 -5.57 -12.15
N SER A 213 -23.26 -5.76 -12.64
CA SER A 213 -22.06 -5.45 -11.88
C SER A 213 -21.87 -3.94 -11.69
N SER A 214 -21.62 -3.53 -10.45
CA SER A 214 -21.25 -2.14 -10.13
C SER A 214 -19.77 -1.83 -10.30
N GLY A 215 -18.93 -2.84 -10.57
CA GLY A 215 -17.47 -2.73 -10.64
C GLY A 215 -16.76 -2.61 -9.29
N LYS A 216 -17.48 -2.39 -8.18
CA LYS A 216 -16.91 -2.03 -6.88
C LYS A 216 -15.81 -2.99 -6.42
N MET A 217 -15.97 -4.32 -6.58
CA MET A 217 -14.97 -5.29 -6.12
C MET A 217 -13.62 -5.10 -6.81
N GLY A 218 -13.60 -4.99 -8.14
CA GLY A 218 -12.36 -4.78 -8.90
C GLY A 218 -11.70 -3.42 -8.57
N PHE A 219 -12.50 -2.37 -8.32
CA PHE A 219 -11.98 -1.08 -7.87
C PHE A 219 -11.37 -1.13 -6.47
N GLU A 220 -11.98 -1.84 -5.52
CA GLU A 220 -11.39 -2.00 -4.18
C GLU A 220 -10.10 -2.84 -4.22
N ILE A 221 -10.02 -3.86 -5.08
CA ILE A 221 -8.78 -4.62 -5.31
C ILE A 221 -7.70 -3.70 -5.90
N ALA A 222 -8.04 -2.86 -6.88
CA ALA A 222 -7.08 -1.93 -7.49
C ALA A 222 -6.51 -0.93 -6.47
N LYS A 223 -7.38 -0.33 -5.65
CA LYS A 223 -6.98 0.59 -4.57
C LYS A 223 -6.10 -0.10 -3.53
N ALA A 224 -6.47 -1.30 -3.08
CA ALA A 224 -5.69 -2.06 -2.12
C ALA A 224 -4.33 -2.50 -2.71
N SER A 225 -4.27 -2.87 -3.99
CA SER A 225 -3.02 -3.22 -4.68
C SER A 225 -2.05 -2.04 -4.73
N GLU A 226 -2.53 -0.83 -5.07
CA GLU A 226 -1.70 0.39 -5.07
C GLU A 226 -1.20 0.73 -3.66
N LYS A 227 -2.06 0.66 -2.63
CA LYS A 227 -1.66 0.83 -1.23
C LYS A 227 -0.55 -0.14 -0.81
N LEU A 228 -0.54 -1.35 -1.38
CA LEU A 228 0.47 -2.39 -1.15
C LEU A 228 1.69 -2.29 -2.08
N GLY A 229 1.80 -1.23 -2.87
CA GLY A 229 2.99 -0.88 -3.64
C GLY A 229 3.03 -1.39 -5.08
N ALA A 230 1.94 -1.95 -5.59
CA ALA A 230 1.87 -2.41 -6.97
C ALA A 230 1.75 -1.27 -7.98
N ASP A 231 2.27 -1.51 -9.18
CA ASP A 231 1.94 -0.76 -10.39
C ASP A 231 0.66 -1.35 -10.97
N VAL A 232 -0.45 -0.60 -10.92
CA VAL A 232 -1.78 -1.13 -11.22
C VAL A 232 -2.32 -0.58 -12.53
N THR A 233 -2.70 -1.48 -13.44
CA THR A 233 -3.53 -1.17 -14.61
C THR A 233 -4.94 -1.73 -14.38
N LEU A 234 -5.96 -0.86 -14.42
CA LEU A 234 -7.36 -1.21 -14.24
C LEU A 234 -8.12 -1.05 -15.55
N ILE A 235 -8.54 -2.16 -16.17
CA ILE A 235 -9.43 -2.16 -17.34
C ILE A 235 -10.87 -2.22 -16.84
N SER A 236 -11.63 -1.16 -17.09
CA SER A 236 -12.96 -0.99 -16.50
C SER A 236 -14.03 -0.89 -17.57
N GLY A 237 -15.00 -1.78 -17.52
CA GLY A 237 -16.28 -1.59 -18.19
C GLY A 237 -17.08 -0.44 -17.58
N PRO A 238 -18.27 -0.11 -18.15
CA PRO A 238 -19.08 1.03 -17.71
C PRO A 238 -19.52 0.92 -16.24
N CYS A 239 -19.07 1.84 -15.41
CA CYS A 239 -19.47 1.91 -14.01
C CYS A 239 -19.25 3.31 -13.43
N SER A 240 -19.91 3.61 -12.28
CA SER A 240 -19.84 4.90 -11.60
C SER A 240 -18.66 5.03 -10.63
N GLN A 241 -17.83 4.00 -10.49
CA GLN A 241 -16.71 3.98 -9.54
C GLN A 241 -15.64 5.01 -9.90
N LYS A 242 -15.04 5.66 -8.89
CA LYS A 242 -14.01 6.70 -9.05
C LYS A 242 -12.71 6.32 -8.33
N LEU A 243 -11.60 6.87 -8.83
CA LEU A 243 -10.25 6.72 -8.28
C LEU A 243 -9.69 8.08 -7.82
N SER A 244 -10.51 8.94 -7.22
CA SER A 244 -10.19 10.37 -6.96
C SER A 244 -8.89 10.62 -6.20
N HIS A 245 -8.38 9.65 -5.42
CA HIS A 245 -7.15 9.78 -4.61
C HIS A 245 -6.07 8.76 -5.00
N TYR A 246 -6.22 8.07 -6.13
CA TYR A 246 -5.37 6.98 -6.61
C TYR A 246 -4.81 7.31 -7.99
N SER A 247 -3.98 8.37 -8.06
CA SER A 247 -3.47 8.92 -9.33
C SER A 247 -2.44 8.03 -10.03
N SER A 248 -1.90 7.05 -9.33
CA SER A 248 -0.93 6.09 -9.89
C SER A 248 -1.59 4.86 -10.53
N ILE A 249 -2.91 4.67 -10.36
CA ILE A 249 -3.64 3.61 -11.07
C ILE A 249 -3.94 4.07 -12.50
N GLU A 250 -3.37 3.37 -13.47
CA GLU A 250 -3.71 3.56 -14.88
C GLU A 250 -5.09 2.95 -15.14
N ARG A 251 -6.08 3.78 -15.51
CA ARG A 251 -7.43 3.31 -15.83
C ARG A 251 -7.70 3.37 -17.32
N ILE A 252 -8.11 2.23 -17.88
CA ILE A 252 -8.54 2.07 -19.26
C ILE A 252 -10.03 1.78 -19.26
N ASN A 253 -10.81 2.62 -19.94
CA ASN A 253 -12.24 2.42 -20.05
C ASN A 253 -12.57 1.66 -21.34
N VAL A 254 -13.39 0.62 -21.21
CA VAL A 254 -13.89 -0.21 -22.32
C VAL A 254 -15.40 -0.31 -22.23
N MET A 255 -16.07 -0.64 -23.31
CA MET A 255 -17.52 -0.78 -23.36
C MET A 255 -17.93 -2.25 -23.51
N SER A 256 -17.38 -2.96 -24.47
CA SER A 256 -17.76 -4.32 -24.85
C SER A 256 -16.78 -5.39 -24.36
N SER A 257 -17.19 -6.65 -24.43
CA SER A 257 -16.33 -7.80 -24.17
C SER A 257 -15.15 -7.86 -25.14
N GLU A 258 -15.32 -7.50 -26.40
CA GLU A 258 -14.25 -7.47 -27.40
C GLU A 258 -13.22 -6.38 -27.08
N GLU A 259 -13.66 -5.17 -26.71
CA GLU A 259 -12.75 -4.11 -26.28
C GLU A 259 -11.98 -4.51 -25.01
N MET A 260 -12.66 -5.15 -24.03
CA MET A 260 -12.01 -5.65 -22.83
C MET A 260 -10.98 -6.74 -23.15
N TYR A 261 -11.34 -7.68 -24.04
CA TYR A 261 -10.44 -8.72 -24.52
C TYR A 261 -9.17 -8.09 -25.13
N GLN A 262 -9.33 -7.16 -26.07
CA GLN A 262 -8.19 -6.55 -26.75
C GLN A 262 -7.30 -5.79 -25.75
N ALA A 263 -7.90 -4.98 -24.87
CA ALA A 263 -7.14 -4.25 -23.86
C ALA A 263 -6.39 -5.19 -22.89
N VAL A 264 -7.02 -6.29 -22.46
CA VAL A 264 -6.36 -7.29 -21.61
C VAL A 264 -5.17 -7.93 -22.31
N ILE A 265 -5.32 -8.37 -23.56
CA ILE A 265 -4.25 -9.04 -24.31
C ILE A 265 -3.07 -8.08 -24.55
N ASP A 266 -3.36 -6.82 -24.93
CA ASP A 266 -2.32 -5.81 -25.18
C ASP A 266 -1.44 -5.57 -23.93
N TYR A 267 -2.05 -5.55 -22.74
CA TYR A 267 -1.30 -5.36 -21.48
C TYR A 267 -0.69 -6.66 -20.94
N TYR A 268 -1.33 -7.81 -21.15
CA TYR A 268 -0.88 -9.09 -20.61
C TYR A 268 0.54 -9.46 -21.04
N HIS A 269 0.92 -9.12 -22.28
CA HIS A 269 2.25 -9.40 -22.82
C HIS A 269 3.32 -8.41 -22.35
N ASN A 270 2.97 -7.35 -21.61
CA ASN A 270 3.89 -6.31 -21.13
C ASN A 270 4.44 -6.57 -19.72
N ASN A 271 4.96 -7.78 -19.47
CA ASN A 271 5.58 -8.16 -18.20
C ASN A 271 4.67 -7.97 -16.99
N ILE A 272 3.41 -8.38 -17.08
CA ILE A 272 2.49 -8.44 -15.95
C ILE A 272 2.87 -9.60 -15.02
N ASP A 273 2.89 -9.34 -13.70
CA ASP A 273 3.14 -10.38 -12.69
C ASP A 273 1.84 -11.07 -12.26
N ILE A 274 0.77 -10.30 -12.07
CA ILE A 274 -0.50 -10.79 -11.52
C ILE A 274 -1.65 -10.26 -12.38
N VAL A 275 -2.61 -11.14 -12.69
CA VAL A 275 -3.85 -10.76 -13.39
C VAL A 275 -5.05 -11.16 -12.53
N ILE A 276 -5.95 -10.22 -12.28
CA ILE A 276 -7.15 -10.43 -11.47
C ILE A 276 -8.39 -10.08 -12.32
N MET A 277 -9.09 -11.11 -12.77
CA MET A 277 -10.25 -10.98 -13.65
C MET A 277 -11.54 -10.88 -12.81
N ALA A 278 -11.85 -9.65 -12.34
CA ALA A 278 -13.02 -9.38 -11.49
C ALA A 278 -14.18 -8.70 -12.24
N ALA A 279 -14.05 -8.48 -13.56
CA ALA A 279 -15.11 -7.97 -14.41
C ALA A 279 -16.22 -9.01 -14.62
N ALA A 280 -17.46 -8.55 -14.74
CA ALA A 280 -18.61 -9.33 -15.15
C ALA A 280 -18.78 -9.23 -16.68
N VAL A 281 -17.96 -9.97 -17.41
CA VAL A 281 -17.98 -10.01 -18.87
C VAL A 281 -19.21 -10.77 -19.34
N SER A 282 -19.89 -10.28 -20.37
CA SER A 282 -21.03 -10.97 -20.98
C SER A 282 -20.54 -12.19 -21.78
N ASP A 283 -21.17 -13.36 -21.55
CA ASP A 283 -20.85 -14.60 -22.28
C ASP A 283 -21.30 -14.57 -23.74
N TYR A 284 -22.34 -13.78 -24.04
CA TYR A 284 -22.97 -13.68 -25.34
C TYR A 284 -23.13 -12.23 -25.78
N ARG A 285 -23.08 -11.99 -27.10
CA ARG A 285 -23.40 -10.72 -27.75
C ARG A 285 -24.38 -10.91 -28.88
N PRO A 286 -25.11 -9.86 -29.31
CA PRO A 286 -25.91 -9.91 -30.51
C PRO A 286 -25.05 -10.30 -31.74
N GLU A 287 -25.56 -11.18 -32.60
CA GLU A 287 -24.89 -11.55 -33.83
C GLU A 287 -24.75 -10.36 -34.78
N THR A 288 -25.76 -9.50 -34.80
CA THR A 288 -25.78 -8.26 -35.59
C THR A 288 -26.18 -7.08 -34.75
N ILE A 289 -25.47 -5.96 -34.91
CA ILE A 289 -25.75 -4.68 -34.21
C ILE A 289 -26.51 -3.78 -35.18
N SER A 290 -27.68 -3.33 -34.77
CA SER A 290 -28.46 -2.36 -35.57
C SER A 290 -27.85 -0.96 -35.45
N LYS A 291 -27.59 -0.30 -36.59
CA LYS A 291 -27.13 1.08 -36.63
C LYS A 291 -28.18 2.13 -36.27
N ILE A 292 -29.45 1.71 -36.28
CA ILE A 292 -30.60 2.57 -35.93
C ILE A 292 -31.42 1.90 -34.84
N LYS A 293 -32.11 2.71 -34.04
CA LYS A 293 -33.01 2.22 -32.99
C LYS A 293 -34.09 1.29 -33.61
N ILE A 294 -34.15 0.04 -33.15
CA ILE A 294 -35.15 -0.94 -33.60
C ILE A 294 -36.53 -0.44 -33.14
N LYS A 295 -37.45 -0.26 -34.08
CA LYS A 295 -38.85 0.16 -33.80
C LYS A 295 -39.70 -1.03 -33.36
N LYS A 296 -40.73 -0.75 -32.55
CA LYS A 296 -41.74 -1.75 -32.13
C LYS A 296 -42.71 -1.98 -33.27
N ASN A 297 -42.47 -2.97 -34.11
CA ASN A 297 -43.35 -3.30 -35.23
C ASN A 297 -44.11 -4.62 -35.03
N GLU A 298 -43.70 -5.43 -34.05
CA GLU A 298 -44.27 -6.78 -33.79
C GLU A 298 -44.48 -6.98 -32.27
N GLU A 299 -45.37 -7.93 -31.92
CA GLU A 299 -45.62 -8.29 -30.52
C GLU A 299 -44.45 -9.00 -29.86
N SER A 300 -43.61 -9.66 -30.62
CA SER A 300 -42.43 -10.38 -30.18
C SER A 300 -41.20 -9.98 -31.00
N PHE A 301 -40.03 -10.04 -30.38
CA PHE A 301 -38.73 -9.75 -31.00
C PHE A 301 -37.72 -10.84 -30.61
N SER A 302 -37.14 -11.51 -31.58
CA SER A 302 -36.08 -12.50 -31.38
C SER A 302 -34.73 -11.87 -31.68
N LEU A 303 -33.77 -12.06 -30.79
CA LEU A 303 -32.41 -11.57 -30.95
C LEU A 303 -31.44 -12.76 -31.01
N PRO A 304 -30.84 -13.06 -32.15
CA PRO A 304 -29.81 -14.09 -32.28
C PRO A 304 -28.55 -13.66 -31.49
N LEU A 305 -28.03 -14.57 -30.66
CA LEU A 305 -26.84 -14.34 -29.84
C LEU A 305 -25.71 -15.28 -30.28
N ILE A 306 -24.48 -14.75 -30.29
CA ILE A 306 -23.27 -15.52 -30.51
C ILE A 306 -22.37 -15.41 -29.29
N LYS A 307 -21.56 -16.45 -29.03
CA LYS A 307 -20.68 -16.53 -27.89
C LYS A 307 -19.51 -15.55 -28.01
N ASN A 308 -19.19 -14.88 -26.92
CA ASN A 308 -17.98 -14.04 -26.78
C ASN A 308 -16.74 -14.92 -26.58
N LYS A 309 -15.57 -14.32 -26.79
CA LYS A 309 -14.28 -14.93 -26.43
C LYS A 309 -14.17 -15.06 -24.92
N ASP A 310 -13.65 -16.19 -24.45
CA ASP A 310 -13.35 -16.39 -23.03
C ASP A 310 -11.94 -15.87 -22.74
N ILE A 311 -11.86 -14.63 -22.27
CA ILE A 311 -10.60 -13.94 -22.00
C ILE A 311 -9.72 -14.76 -21.05
N LEU A 312 -10.30 -15.25 -19.96
CA LEU A 312 -9.56 -15.94 -18.91
C LEU A 312 -9.03 -17.32 -19.38
N LEU A 313 -9.78 -18.00 -20.23
CA LEU A 313 -9.34 -19.25 -20.85
C LEU A 313 -8.11 -19.03 -21.74
N GLU A 314 -8.11 -17.95 -22.52
CA GLU A 314 -6.99 -17.61 -23.42
C GLU A 314 -5.74 -17.18 -22.64
N LEU A 315 -5.91 -16.38 -21.58
CA LEU A 315 -4.81 -16.04 -20.67
C LEU A 315 -4.19 -17.29 -20.04
N GLY A 316 -5.02 -18.23 -19.60
CA GLY A 316 -4.55 -19.50 -19.03
C GLY A 316 -3.81 -20.39 -20.03
N ALA A 317 -4.23 -20.40 -21.31
CA ALA A 317 -3.55 -21.14 -22.38
C ALA A 317 -2.18 -20.53 -22.74
N SER A 318 -2.06 -19.19 -22.67
CA SER A 318 -0.82 -18.45 -22.98
C SER A 318 0.03 -18.13 -21.75
N LYS A 319 -0.36 -18.60 -20.56
CA LYS A 319 0.29 -18.32 -19.28
C LYS A 319 1.75 -18.80 -19.25
N ARG A 320 2.64 -17.92 -18.80
CA ARG A 320 4.05 -18.23 -18.51
C ARG A 320 4.28 -18.22 -16.99
N ASN A 321 4.67 -17.06 -16.45
CA ASN A 321 4.97 -16.88 -15.03
C ASN A 321 3.91 -16.03 -14.30
N GLN A 322 2.85 -15.61 -14.99
CA GLN A 322 1.81 -14.77 -14.42
C GLN A 322 0.98 -15.54 -13.38
N PHE A 323 0.64 -14.88 -12.28
CA PHE A 323 -0.32 -15.39 -11.31
C PHE A 323 -1.72 -14.98 -11.74
N LEU A 324 -2.54 -15.97 -12.19
CA LEU A 324 -3.88 -15.71 -12.69
C LEU A 324 -4.93 -15.96 -11.62
N VAL A 325 -5.80 -14.97 -11.40
CA VAL A 325 -6.93 -15.02 -10.48
C VAL A 325 -8.22 -14.82 -11.26
N GLY A 326 -9.12 -15.79 -11.17
CA GLY A 326 -10.48 -15.69 -11.72
C GLY A 326 -11.51 -15.41 -10.62
N PHE A 327 -12.67 -14.90 -11.02
CA PHE A 327 -13.86 -14.81 -10.19
C PHE A 327 -14.93 -15.77 -10.72
N ALA A 328 -15.64 -16.39 -9.78
CA ALA A 328 -16.82 -17.21 -10.06
C ALA A 328 -18.00 -16.71 -9.24
N LEU A 329 -19.15 -16.60 -9.86
CA LEU A 329 -20.42 -16.33 -9.23
C LEU A 329 -21.33 -17.51 -9.55
N GLU A 330 -21.66 -18.32 -8.56
CA GLU A 330 -22.38 -19.56 -8.72
C GLU A 330 -23.65 -19.57 -7.88
N THR A 331 -24.58 -20.45 -8.25
CA THR A 331 -25.85 -20.63 -7.53
C THR A 331 -26.06 -22.05 -7.04
N ASN A 332 -25.40 -23.04 -7.64
CA ASN A 332 -25.49 -24.46 -7.31
C ASN A 332 -24.13 -25.13 -7.49
N ASN A 333 -23.81 -26.13 -6.67
CA ASN A 333 -22.55 -26.89 -6.72
C ASN A 333 -21.31 -25.97 -6.84
N GLU A 334 -21.33 -24.93 -6.01
CA GLU A 334 -20.47 -23.74 -6.14
C GLU A 334 -18.98 -24.09 -6.15
N GLU A 335 -18.51 -24.87 -5.16
CA GLU A 335 -17.10 -25.27 -5.06
C GLU A 335 -16.66 -26.19 -6.21
N GLU A 336 -17.50 -27.15 -6.59
CA GLU A 336 -17.18 -28.08 -7.68
C GLU A 336 -17.08 -27.32 -9.01
N ASN A 337 -17.99 -26.39 -9.28
CA ASN A 337 -17.96 -25.55 -10.48
C ASN A 337 -16.76 -24.62 -10.50
N ALA A 338 -16.41 -24.03 -9.33
CA ALA A 338 -15.22 -23.20 -9.21
C ALA A 338 -13.93 -23.99 -9.45
N LEU A 339 -13.81 -25.20 -8.90
CA LEU A 339 -12.67 -26.10 -9.15
C LEU A 339 -12.54 -26.48 -10.61
N LYS A 340 -13.64 -26.83 -11.27
CA LYS A 340 -13.64 -27.12 -12.71
C LYS A 340 -13.14 -25.91 -13.52
N LYS A 341 -13.63 -24.71 -13.23
CA LYS A 341 -13.17 -23.47 -13.88
C LYS A 341 -11.69 -23.21 -13.64
N LEU A 342 -11.22 -23.41 -12.40
CA LEU A 342 -9.83 -23.22 -12.01
C LEU A 342 -8.91 -24.12 -12.85
N GLN A 343 -9.26 -25.39 -13.01
CA GLN A 343 -8.48 -26.37 -13.78
C GLN A 343 -8.56 -26.10 -15.29
N GLN A 344 -9.79 -25.94 -15.84
CA GLN A 344 -10.01 -25.73 -17.28
C GLN A 344 -9.34 -24.46 -17.81
N LYS A 345 -9.29 -23.41 -17.00
CA LYS A 345 -8.69 -22.12 -17.37
C LYS A 345 -7.26 -21.95 -16.85
N ASN A 346 -6.64 -23.01 -16.34
CA ASN A 346 -5.26 -23.01 -15.83
C ASN A 346 -4.95 -21.87 -14.87
N LEU A 347 -5.87 -21.58 -13.92
CA LEU A 347 -5.73 -20.51 -12.95
C LEU A 347 -4.82 -20.94 -11.80
N ASN A 348 -4.24 -19.95 -11.09
CA ASN A 348 -3.56 -20.15 -9.83
C ASN A 348 -4.53 -20.09 -8.65
N MET A 349 -5.56 -19.26 -8.78
CA MET A 349 -6.54 -19.00 -7.73
C MET A 349 -7.88 -18.62 -8.33
N ILE A 350 -8.97 -19.00 -7.69
CA ILE A 350 -10.32 -18.55 -8.01
C ILE A 350 -11.01 -18.02 -6.75
N VAL A 351 -11.67 -16.89 -6.88
CA VAL A 351 -12.48 -16.26 -5.83
C VAL A 351 -13.95 -16.57 -6.14
N LEU A 352 -14.56 -17.38 -5.31
CA LEU A 352 -15.93 -17.79 -5.42
C LEU A 352 -16.85 -16.90 -4.59
N ASN A 353 -17.89 -16.36 -5.19
CA ASN A 353 -18.99 -15.66 -4.54
C ASN A 353 -20.26 -16.50 -4.69
N SER A 354 -21.09 -16.54 -3.64
CA SER A 354 -22.42 -17.16 -3.68
C SER A 354 -23.50 -16.10 -3.80
N LEU A 355 -24.48 -16.33 -4.68
CA LEU A 355 -25.71 -15.54 -4.73
C LEU A 355 -26.73 -15.94 -3.64
N GLN A 356 -26.52 -17.06 -2.95
CA GLN A 356 -27.40 -17.52 -1.87
C GLN A 356 -27.16 -16.76 -0.56
N ASP A 357 -25.99 -16.12 -0.40
CA ASP A 357 -25.63 -15.38 0.81
C ASP A 357 -26.31 -13.99 0.82
N LYS A 358 -27.20 -13.74 1.79
CA LYS A 358 -27.82 -12.42 1.99
C LYS A 358 -26.74 -11.38 2.29
N GLY A 359 -26.72 -10.27 1.52
CA GLY A 359 -25.72 -9.21 1.67
C GLY A 359 -24.44 -9.41 0.84
N ALA A 360 -24.33 -10.50 0.08
CA ALA A 360 -23.29 -10.71 -0.91
C ALA A 360 -23.79 -10.47 -2.34
N GLY A 361 -22.90 -10.12 -3.26
CA GLY A 361 -23.23 -9.95 -4.67
C GLY A 361 -23.05 -8.54 -5.22
N PHE A 362 -23.65 -8.28 -6.41
CA PHE A 362 -23.36 -7.08 -7.20
C PHE A 362 -23.79 -5.75 -6.58
N SER A 363 -24.95 -5.72 -5.92
CA SER A 363 -25.60 -4.49 -5.43
C SER A 363 -25.23 -4.12 -4.00
N TYR A 364 -24.46 -4.96 -3.30
CA TYR A 364 -24.11 -4.73 -1.89
C TYR A 364 -22.69 -4.17 -1.75
N ASP A 365 -22.45 -3.46 -0.64
CA ASP A 365 -21.14 -2.97 -0.24
C ASP A 365 -20.28 -4.04 0.45
N THR A 366 -20.91 -5.15 0.80
CA THR A 366 -20.32 -6.33 1.44
C THR A 366 -20.20 -7.49 0.46
N ASN A 367 -19.36 -8.45 0.81
CA ASN A 367 -19.23 -9.71 0.10
C ASN A 367 -18.78 -10.83 1.04
N LYS A 368 -19.16 -12.06 0.73
CA LYS A 368 -18.69 -13.29 1.36
C LYS A 368 -18.00 -14.11 0.28
N ILE A 369 -16.79 -14.55 0.53
CA ILE A 369 -15.99 -15.23 -0.48
C ILE A 369 -15.40 -16.54 0.04
N THR A 370 -15.19 -17.48 -0.89
CA THR A 370 -14.32 -18.64 -0.69
C THR A 370 -13.20 -18.56 -1.71
N ILE A 371 -11.97 -18.76 -1.29
CA ILE A 371 -10.79 -18.79 -2.16
C ILE A 371 -10.35 -20.24 -2.32
N LEU A 372 -10.20 -20.67 -3.58
CA LEU A 372 -9.64 -21.97 -3.93
C LEU A 372 -8.37 -21.77 -4.76
N ASP A 373 -7.35 -22.59 -4.54
CA ASP A 373 -6.11 -22.54 -5.30
C ASP A 373 -5.85 -23.84 -6.07
N ASN A 374 -4.88 -23.79 -6.97
CA ASN A 374 -4.51 -24.93 -7.82
C ASN A 374 -3.73 -26.03 -7.07
N LYS A 375 -3.45 -25.87 -5.77
CA LYS A 375 -2.86 -26.88 -4.89
C LYS A 375 -3.92 -27.62 -4.07
N GLY A 376 -5.20 -27.22 -4.19
CA GLY A 376 -6.33 -27.81 -3.48
C GLY A 376 -6.64 -27.19 -2.12
N ASN A 377 -6.02 -26.06 -1.77
CA ASN A 377 -6.34 -25.35 -0.53
C ASN A 377 -7.63 -24.55 -0.70
N ILE A 378 -8.45 -24.52 0.35
CA ILE A 378 -9.70 -23.76 0.41
C ILE A 378 -9.66 -22.85 1.64
N GLU A 379 -9.96 -21.57 1.45
CA GLU A 379 -10.02 -20.56 2.50
C GLU A 379 -11.43 -19.92 2.51
N TYR A 380 -12.11 -19.96 3.65
CA TYR A 380 -13.45 -19.39 3.82
C TYR A 380 -13.36 -18.04 4.54
N PHE A 381 -14.09 -17.05 4.06
CA PHE A 381 -14.17 -15.72 4.65
C PHE A 381 -15.63 -15.35 4.89
N ASP A 382 -15.91 -14.86 6.09
CA ASP A 382 -17.24 -14.39 6.47
C ASP A 382 -17.63 -13.12 5.69
N LEU A 383 -18.89 -12.70 5.84
CA LEU A 383 -19.42 -11.48 5.22
C LEU A 383 -18.65 -10.25 5.73
N GLN A 384 -18.01 -9.53 4.82
CA GLN A 384 -17.17 -8.37 5.13
C GLN A 384 -17.38 -7.27 4.08
N THR A 385 -16.90 -6.07 4.34
CA THR A 385 -16.86 -4.99 3.33
C THR A 385 -15.99 -5.40 2.15
N LYS A 386 -16.32 -4.93 0.94
CA LYS A 386 -15.53 -5.22 -0.27
C LYS A 386 -14.09 -4.71 -0.17
N GLU A 387 -13.84 -3.67 0.61
CA GLU A 387 -12.48 -3.22 0.93
C GLU A 387 -11.72 -4.31 1.70
N LYS A 388 -12.31 -4.86 2.77
CA LYS A 388 -11.67 -5.92 3.57
C LYS A 388 -11.50 -7.22 2.78
N VAL A 389 -12.46 -7.56 1.93
CA VAL A 389 -12.36 -8.70 1.00
C VAL A 389 -11.19 -8.51 0.03
N ALA A 390 -10.99 -7.31 -0.51
CA ALA A 390 -9.85 -7.00 -1.39
C ALA A 390 -8.51 -7.21 -0.68
N GLU A 391 -8.37 -6.76 0.57
CA GLU A 391 -7.17 -7.01 1.39
C GLU A 391 -6.91 -8.52 1.59
N ASN A 392 -7.95 -9.30 1.90
CA ASN A 392 -7.83 -10.74 2.09
C ASN A 392 -7.41 -11.46 0.80
N ILE A 393 -8.01 -11.10 -0.35
CA ILE A 393 -7.62 -11.64 -1.66
C ILE A 393 -6.14 -11.37 -1.94
N LEU A 394 -5.68 -10.14 -1.73
CA LEU A 394 -4.29 -9.75 -1.97
C LEU A 394 -3.32 -10.43 -1.01
N LYS A 395 -3.72 -10.63 0.25
CA LYS A 395 -2.94 -11.40 1.23
C LYS A 395 -2.77 -12.86 0.77
N SER A 396 -3.87 -13.52 0.39
CA SER A 396 -3.83 -14.91 -0.14
C SER A 396 -2.96 -15.01 -1.40
N ILE A 397 -3.04 -14.04 -2.32
CA ILE A 397 -2.16 -13.98 -3.51
C ILE A 397 -0.69 -13.92 -3.07
N HIS A 398 -0.35 -13.03 -2.14
CA HIS A 398 1.02 -12.85 -1.68
C HIS A 398 1.60 -14.12 -1.04
N GLU A 399 0.83 -14.79 -0.18
CA GLU A 399 1.23 -16.05 0.47
C GLU A 399 1.48 -17.15 -0.57
N LYS A 400 0.65 -17.24 -1.61
CA LYS A 400 0.76 -18.26 -2.66
C LYS A 400 1.87 -17.99 -3.69
N ILE A 401 2.29 -16.75 -3.88
CA ILE A 401 3.44 -16.42 -4.75
C ILE A 401 4.77 -16.74 -4.07
N LYS A 402 4.83 -16.73 -2.73
CA LYS A 402 6.06 -17.03 -1.97
C LYS A 402 6.38 -18.53 -1.88
N THR A 403 5.37 -19.37 -2.07
CA THR A 403 5.47 -20.84 -2.05
C THR A 403 5.67 -21.41 -3.43
#